data_a7da3b7a7839d29b6da4d1c293be2db7
#
_entry.id   a7da3b7a7839d29b6da4d1c293be2db7
#
_cell.length_a   1.000
_cell.length_b   1.000
_cell.length_c   1.000
_cell.angle_alpha   90.00
_cell.angle_beta   90.00
_cell.angle_gamma   90.00
#
_symmetry.space_group_name_H-M   'P 1'
#
loop_
_entity.id
_entity.type
_entity.pdbx_description
1 polymer ?
#
loop_
_entity_poly.entity_id
_entity_poly.type
_entity_poly.pdbx_seq_one_letter_code
_entity_poly.pdbx_strand_id
1 'polypeptide(L)'
;SKDNPYHDYYMWADPDKNGNPPNRWESCFSGSAWEYVESVGQFYLHSFSRKQPDLNWDNPKVREEVFKMMTWWCDKGIDGFRMDVISMISKYPGLPDGPENGNGYTGNTSCDGPNIHKYLREMNEKVLSKYRLITVGECPGVNAEQAKKYANIDGSELDMIFQFEHVSGSALKPCHHGKWDGEATVSYTHLRAHETRSNL
;
A
#
# COMPACT_ATOMS: atom_id res chain seq x y z
N SER A 1 -5.75 18.83 -16.42
CA SER A 1 -5.30 18.73 -17.81
C SER A 1 -4.17 17.73 -17.93
N LYS A 2 -4.15 16.95 -18.99
CA LYS A 2 -3.02 16.02 -19.33
C LYS A 2 -1.67 16.74 -19.46
N ASP A 3 -1.70 18.02 -19.80
CA ASP A 3 -0.50 18.85 -19.95
C ASP A 3 0.01 19.43 -18.61
N ASN A 4 -0.68 19.16 -17.50
CA ASN A 4 -0.24 19.62 -16.20
C ASN A 4 1.02 18.85 -15.77
N PRO A 5 2.11 19.51 -15.33
CA PRO A 5 3.36 18.83 -14.94
C PRO A 5 3.18 17.88 -13.74
N TYR A 6 2.09 17.99 -12.99
CA TYR A 6 1.73 17.11 -11.89
C TYR A 6 0.69 16.05 -12.26
N HIS A 7 0.29 15.94 -13.54
CA HIS A 7 -0.69 14.94 -13.96
C HIS A 7 -0.22 13.54 -13.56
N ASP A 8 0.99 13.16 -13.91
CA ASP A 8 1.57 11.84 -13.65
C ASP A 8 1.96 11.59 -12.18
N TYR A 9 1.67 12.54 -11.29
CA TYR A 9 1.80 12.33 -9.84
C TYR A 9 0.70 11.44 -9.28
N TYR A 10 -0.39 11.30 -10.02
CA TYR A 10 -1.54 10.47 -9.66
C TYR A 10 -1.72 9.34 -10.67
N MET A 11 -2.47 8.32 -10.28
CA MET A 11 -2.75 7.19 -11.14
C MET A 11 -3.97 7.48 -12.02
N TRP A 12 -3.73 7.56 -13.32
CA TRP A 12 -4.76 7.77 -14.33
C TRP A 12 -4.87 6.58 -15.26
N ALA A 13 -6.06 6.37 -15.80
CA ALA A 13 -6.32 5.39 -16.85
C ALA A 13 -7.30 5.93 -17.88
N ASP A 14 -7.08 5.58 -19.14
CA ASP A 14 -8.05 5.85 -20.20
C ASP A 14 -9.28 4.94 -20.02
N PRO A 15 -10.48 5.39 -20.44
CA PRO A 15 -11.65 4.52 -20.53
C PRO A 15 -11.38 3.29 -21.41
N ASP A 16 -12.02 2.18 -21.08
CA ASP A 16 -12.06 1.03 -21.97
C ASP A 16 -12.81 1.36 -23.29
N LYS A 17 -12.85 0.41 -24.23
CA LYS A 17 -13.55 0.57 -25.52
C LYS A 17 -15.05 0.89 -25.41
N ASN A 18 -15.65 0.67 -24.25
CA ASN A 18 -17.07 0.93 -23.96
C ASN A 18 -17.27 2.18 -23.08
N GLY A 19 -16.19 2.91 -22.74
CA GLY A 19 -16.25 4.07 -21.87
C GLY A 19 -16.21 3.75 -20.38
N ASN A 20 -15.96 2.51 -19.97
CA ASN A 20 -15.90 2.09 -18.58
C ASN A 20 -14.51 2.28 -17.97
N PRO A 21 -14.39 2.21 -16.61
CA PRO A 21 -13.11 2.15 -15.92
C PRO A 21 -12.24 0.97 -16.40
N PRO A 22 -10.91 1.04 -16.21
CA PRO A 22 -9.99 0.01 -16.71
C PRO A 22 -10.19 -1.36 -16.05
N ASN A 23 -10.75 -1.39 -14.85
CA ASN A 23 -11.03 -2.60 -14.08
C ASN A 23 -12.23 -2.39 -13.14
N ARG A 24 -12.59 -3.44 -12.38
CA ARG A 24 -13.73 -3.44 -11.45
C ARG A 24 -13.32 -3.19 -9.99
N TRP A 25 -12.21 -2.53 -9.75
CA TRP A 25 -11.76 -2.25 -8.39
C TRP A 25 -12.76 -1.39 -7.64
N GLU A 26 -12.97 -1.77 -6.39
CA GLU A 26 -13.82 -1.05 -5.45
C GLU A 26 -13.00 -0.23 -4.45
N SER A 27 -13.52 0.94 -4.12
CA SER A 27 -13.00 1.75 -3.04
C SER A 27 -13.24 1.08 -1.68
N CYS A 28 -12.33 1.26 -0.73
CA CYS A 28 -12.52 0.82 0.65
C CYS A 28 -13.77 1.43 1.31
N PHE A 29 -14.22 2.56 0.82
CA PHE A 29 -15.44 3.23 1.30
C PHE A 29 -16.67 2.93 0.43
N SER A 30 -16.62 1.84 -0.33
CA SER A 30 -17.63 1.37 -1.28
C SER A 30 -17.72 2.14 -2.60
N GLY A 31 -18.29 1.49 -3.61
CA GLY A 31 -18.38 1.99 -4.97
C GLY A 31 -17.08 1.82 -5.76
N SER A 32 -17.07 2.30 -6.99
CA SER A 32 -15.89 2.22 -7.86
C SER A 32 -14.68 2.92 -7.22
N ALA A 33 -13.49 2.34 -7.38
CA ALA A 33 -12.23 3.01 -7.06
C ALA A 33 -11.79 4.01 -8.16
N TRP A 34 -12.58 4.18 -9.19
CA TRP A 34 -12.29 5.03 -10.34
C TRP A 34 -13.33 6.14 -10.49
N GLU A 35 -12.86 7.38 -10.64
CA GLU A 35 -13.70 8.55 -10.91
C GLU A 35 -13.31 9.19 -12.25
N TYR A 36 -14.29 9.36 -13.14
CA TYR A 36 -14.05 9.97 -14.44
C TYR A 36 -13.98 11.50 -14.34
N VAL A 37 -12.99 12.08 -14.99
CA VAL A 37 -12.81 13.53 -15.09
C VAL A 37 -12.99 13.96 -16.54
N GLU A 38 -14.17 14.48 -16.87
CA GLU A 38 -14.56 14.87 -18.23
C GLU A 38 -13.54 15.83 -18.89
N SER A 39 -13.06 16.84 -18.14
CA SER A 39 -12.10 17.83 -18.64
C SER A 39 -10.70 17.23 -18.95
N VAL A 40 -10.41 16.03 -18.47
CA VAL A 40 -9.17 15.27 -18.73
C VAL A 40 -9.43 14.13 -19.71
N GLY A 41 -10.65 13.60 -19.73
CA GLY A 41 -11.03 12.44 -20.53
C GLY A 41 -10.44 11.12 -19.98
N GLN A 42 -10.16 11.06 -18.67
CA GLN A 42 -9.57 9.89 -18.01
C GLN A 42 -10.23 9.65 -16.67
N PHE A 43 -10.03 8.41 -16.16
CA PHE A 43 -10.34 8.05 -14.79
C PHE A 43 -9.09 8.25 -13.91
N TYR A 44 -9.26 8.76 -12.68
CA TYR A 44 -8.23 8.65 -11.66
C TYR A 44 -8.59 7.59 -10.63
N LEU A 45 -7.56 6.95 -10.07
CA LEU A 45 -7.71 5.96 -9.02
C LEU A 45 -7.83 6.63 -7.65
N HIS A 46 -8.78 6.13 -6.84
CA HIS A 46 -8.90 6.47 -5.42
C HIS A 46 -9.24 5.21 -4.61
N SER A 47 -8.25 4.62 -3.98
CA SER A 47 -8.48 3.44 -3.14
C SER A 47 -9.40 3.70 -1.94
N PHE A 48 -9.54 4.97 -1.55
CA PHE A 48 -10.37 5.45 -0.45
C PHE A 48 -11.38 6.51 -0.93
N SER A 49 -11.41 7.67 -0.32
CA SER A 49 -12.33 8.73 -0.72
C SER A 49 -11.97 9.30 -2.11
N ARG A 50 -12.98 9.74 -2.86
CA ARG A 50 -12.80 10.51 -4.11
C ARG A 50 -11.91 11.75 -3.94
N LYS A 51 -11.78 12.27 -2.71
CA LYS A 51 -10.89 13.39 -2.38
C LYS A 51 -9.45 12.97 -2.07
N GLN A 52 -9.14 11.67 -2.15
CA GLN A 52 -7.85 11.08 -1.86
C GLN A 52 -7.36 10.28 -3.07
N PRO A 53 -6.99 10.94 -4.19
CA PRO A 53 -6.45 10.24 -5.35
C PRO A 53 -5.14 9.54 -5.00
N ASP A 54 -4.97 8.33 -5.51
CA ASP A 54 -3.77 7.53 -5.29
C ASP A 54 -2.56 8.16 -5.98
N LEU A 55 -1.47 8.31 -5.24
CA LEU A 55 -0.20 8.77 -5.80
C LEU A 55 0.43 7.68 -6.67
N ASN A 56 1.03 8.09 -7.77
CA ASN A 56 1.76 7.22 -8.67
C ASN A 56 3.20 6.99 -8.18
N TRP A 57 3.41 5.99 -7.35
CA TRP A 57 4.73 5.64 -6.82
C TRP A 57 5.70 5.07 -7.88
N ASP A 58 5.21 4.65 -9.05
CA ASP A 58 6.08 4.29 -10.17
C ASP A 58 6.82 5.52 -10.72
N ASN A 59 6.25 6.72 -10.54
CA ASN A 59 6.89 7.98 -10.91
C ASN A 59 7.99 8.34 -9.89
N PRO A 60 9.27 8.37 -10.30
CA PRO A 60 10.37 8.69 -9.39
C PRO A 60 10.30 10.11 -8.80
N LYS A 61 9.66 11.05 -9.49
CA LYS A 61 9.47 12.42 -8.98
C LYS A 61 8.54 12.43 -7.77
N VAL A 62 7.49 11.61 -7.78
CA VAL A 62 6.60 11.46 -6.63
C VAL A 62 7.37 10.95 -5.42
N ARG A 63 8.16 9.89 -5.59
CA ARG A 63 8.98 9.34 -4.50
C ARG A 63 9.96 10.39 -3.96
N GLU A 64 10.62 11.12 -4.85
CA GLU A 64 11.54 12.19 -4.45
C GLU A 64 10.86 13.27 -3.61
N GLU A 65 9.67 13.73 -4.00
CA GLU A 65 8.93 14.73 -3.24
C GLU A 65 8.44 14.18 -1.89
N VAL A 66 8.01 12.92 -1.84
CA VAL A 66 7.65 12.27 -0.57
C VAL A 66 8.87 12.18 0.34
N PHE A 67 10.04 11.79 -0.17
CA PHE A 67 11.26 11.71 0.64
C PHE A 67 11.74 13.09 1.12
N LYS A 68 11.60 14.14 0.33
CA LYS A 68 11.85 15.51 0.77
C LYS A 68 10.91 15.91 1.92
N MET A 69 9.64 15.61 1.80
CA MET A 69 8.65 15.87 2.85
C MET A 69 8.99 15.09 4.13
N MET A 70 9.34 13.82 4.04
CA MET A 70 9.75 13.01 5.18
C MET A 70 11.01 13.57 5.85
N THR A 71 12.02 13.93 5.06
CA THR A 71 13.26 14.56 5.55
C THR A 71 12.95 15.86 6.30
N TRP A 72 12.06 16.68 5.76
CA TRP A 72 11.67 17.94 6.43
C TRP A 72 11.05 17.68 7.82
N TRP A 73 10.24 16.64 7.98
CA TRP A 73 9.71 16.26 9.28
C TRP A 73 10.78 15.71 10.22
N CYS A 74 11.70 14.89 9.72
CA CYS A 74 12.85 14.39 10.50
C CYS A 74 13.70 15.55 11.03
N ASP A 75 13.97 16.56 10.19
CA ASP A 75 14.73 17.76 10.59
C ASP A 75 13.99 18.62 11.64
N LYS A 76 12.66 18.43 11.79
CA LYS A 76 11.88 19.02 12.89
C LYS A 76 11.98 18.22 14.19
N GLY A 77 12.61 17.06 14.18
CA GLY A 77 12.86 16.24 15.36
C GLY A 77 11.75 15.26 15.73
N ILE A 78 11.00 14.74 14.74
CA ILE A 78 10.08 13.63 15.01
C ILE A 78 10.87 12.35 15.29
N ASP A 79 10.27 11.43 16.06
CA ASP A 79 10.90 10.17 16.46
C ASP A 79 10.55 8.98 15.56
N GLY A 80 9.71 9.18 14.53
CA GLY A 80 9.35 8.11 13.62
C GLY A 80 8.13 8.38 12.75
N PHE A 81 7.74 7.36 12.00
CA PHE A 81 6.57 7.40 11.11
C PHE A 81 5.67 6.20 11.34
N ARG A 82 4.38 6.44 11.44
CA ARG A 82 3.36 5.46 11.15
C ARG A 82 2.91 5.67 9.70
N MET A 83 3.09 4.67 8.87
CA MET A 83 2.81 4.73 7.44
C MET A 83 1.49 4.06 7.14
N ASP A 84 0.50 4.86 6.77
CA ASP A 84 -0.85 4.45 6.45
C ASP A 84 -0.87 3.59 5.19
N VAL A 85 -1.47 2.41 5.27
CA VAL A 85 -1.65 1.44 4.17
C VAL A 85 -0.44 1.29 3.24
N ILE A 86 0.75 1.28 3.80
CA ILE A 86 2.02 1.33 3.04
C ILE A 86 2.16 0.18 2.03
N SER A 87 1.53 -0.98 2.26
CA SER A 87 1.52 -2.08 1.31
C SER A 87 0.78 -1.76 0.00
N MET A 88 0.00 -0.67 -0.03
CA MET A 88 -0.80 -0.28 -1.20
C MET A 88 -0.09 0.70 -2.15
N ILE A 89 1.11 1.17 -1.85
CA ILE A 89 1.81 2.15 -2.71
C ILE A 89 2.32 1.55 -4.03
N SER A 90 2.51 0.23 -4.09
CA SER A 90 2.87 -0.49 -5.32
C SER A 90 1.67 -1.26 -5.86
N LYS A 91 1.29 -0.98 -7.09
CA LYS A 91 0.22 -1.68 -7.79
C LYS A 91 0.82 -2.71 -8.77
N TYR A 92 0.05 -3.73 -9.13
CA TYR A 92 0.46 -4.65 -10.19
C TYR A 92 0.37 -3.97 -11.55
N PRO A 93 1.37 -4.16 -12.44
CA PRO A 93 1.35 -3.59 -13.78
C PRO A 93 0.11 -4.01 -14.56
N GLY A 94 -0.48 -3.07 -15.29
CA GLY A 94 -1.72 -3.29 -16.03
C GLY A 94 -2.99 -3.29 -15.17
N LEU A 95 -2.87 -3.08 -13.86
CA LEU A 95 -4.00 -2.94 -12.93
C LEU A 95 -5.05 -4.07 -13.08
N PRO A 96 -4.64 -5.35 -13.02
CA PRO A 96 -5.54 -6.46 -13.26
C PRO A 96 -6.61 -6.55 -12.17
N ASP A 97 -7.80 -6.99 -12.54
CA ASP A 97 -8.78 -7.45 -11.57
C ASP A 97 -8.22 -8.62 -10.76
N GLY A 98 -8.53 -8.68 -9.48
CA GLY A 98 -8.20 -9.82 -8.64
C GLY A 98 -9.13 -11.01 -8.91
N PRO A 99 -8.89 -12.14 -8.22
CA PRO A 99 -9.75 -13.33 -8.37
C PRO A 99 -11.17 -13.03 -7.91
N GLU A 100 -12.15 -13.56 -8.65
CA GLU A 100 -13.57 -13.49 -8.27
C GLU A 100 -13.84 -14.31 -7.01
N ASN A 101 -14.58 -13.73 -6.08
CA ASN A 101 -14.97 -14.37 -4.82
C ASN A 101 -16.38 -14.99 -4.84
N GLY A 102 -16.90 -15.36 -5.97
CA GLY A 102 -18.23 -15.95 -6.12
C GLY A 102 -19.42 -14.99 -5.99
N ASN A 103 -19.19 -13.75 -5.54
CA ASN A 103 -20.21 -12.70 -5.43
C ASN A 103 -20.03 -11.58 -6.48
N GLY A 104 -19.22 -11.84 -7.52
CA GLY A 104 -18.89 -10.84 -8.54
C GLY A 104 -17.89 -9.76 -8.10
N TYR A 105 -17.43 -9.83 -6.86
CA TYR A 105 -16.34 -8.95 -6.39
C TYR A 105 -15.00 -9.49 -6.88
N THR A 106 -14.29 -8.70 -7.61
CA THR A 106 -12.90 -8.99 -7.96
C THR A 106 -12.00 -8.43 -6.88
N GLY A 107 -11.19 -9.29 -6.29
CA GLY A 107 -10.19 -8.87 -5.33
C GLY A 107 -9.34 -7.75 -5.93
N ASN A 108 -9.02 -6.81 -5.11
CA ASN A 108 -8.19 -5.67 -5.47
C ASN A 108 -6.71 -6.12 -5.41
N THR A 109 -6.01 -6.07 -6.54
CA THR A 109 -4.55 -6.32 -6.62
C THR A 109 -3.73 -5.06 -6.31
N SER A 110 -4.27 -4.16 -5.48
CA SER A 110 -3.64 -2.90 -5.10
C SER A 110 -2.66 -3.02 -3.93
N CYS A 111 -2.50 -4.20 -3.34
CA CYS A 111 -1.60 -4.44 -2.20
C CYS A 111 -0.43 -5.32 -2.61
N ASP A 112 0.70 -5.12 -1.93
CA ASP A 112 1.91 -5.95 -2.06
C ASP A 112 2.38 -6.13 -3.52
N GLY A 113 2.27 -5.06 -4.31
CA GLY A 113 2.69 -5.06 -5.71
C GLY A 113 4.21 -5.26 -5.86
N PRO A 114 4.67 -5.62 -7.08
CA PRO A 114 6.03 -6.12 -7.30
C PRO A 114 7.15 -5.13 -6.97
N ASN A 115 6.87 -3.84 -6.91
CA ASN A 115 7.86 -2.80 -6.62
C ASN A 115 7.88 -2.36 -5.14
N ILE A 116 7.02 -2.92 -4.26
CA ILE A 116 6.88 -2.42 -2.89
C ILE A 116 8.21 -2.42 -2.13
N HIS A 117 8.93 -3.52 -2.13
CA HIS A 117 10.21 -3.65 -1.43
C HIS A 117 11.29 -2.75 -2.02
N LYS A 118 11.26 -2.50 -3.34
CA LYS A 118 12.15 -1.53 -3.98
C LYS A 118 11.89 -0.12 -3.45
N TYR A 119 10.63 0.28 -3.32
CA TYR A 119 10.29 1.62 -2.82
C TYR A 119 10.61 1.79 -1.34
N LEU A 120 10.39 0.76 -0.53
CA LEU A 120 10.71 0.80 0.89
C LEU A 120 12.23 0.87 1.14
N ARG A 121 13.03 0.11 0.37
CA ARG A 121 14.50 0.20 0.44
C ARG A 121 14.99 1.58 -0.01
N GLU A 122 14.45 2.11 -1.10
CA GLU A 122 14.79 3.47 -1.56
C GLU A 122 14.45 4.50 -0.50
N MET A 123 13.30 4.38 0.18
CA MET A 123 12.90 5.23 1.31
C MET A 123 13.87 5.09 2.49
N ASN A 124 14.24 3.87 2.83
CA ASN A 124 15.18 3.61 3.91
C ASN A 124 16.55 4.23 3.59
N GLU A 125 17.12 3.96 2.43
CA GLU A 125 18.41 4.51 2.00
C GLU A 125 18.43 6.04 1.96
N LYS A 126 17.35 6.65 1.46
CA LYS A 126 17.31 8.09 1.25
C LYS A 126 16.92 8.87 2.49
N VAL A 127 16.13 8.29 3.39
CA VAL A 127 15.59 8.98 4.56
C VAL A 127 15.80 8.20 5.85
N LEU A 128 15.18 7.02 6.02
CA LEU A 128 14.99 6.43 7.34
C LEU A 128 16.31 6.08 8.02
N SER A 129 17.28 5.52 7.29
CA SER A 129 18.60 5.14 7.83
C SER A 129 19.47 6.32 8.25
N LYS A 130 19.09 7.55 7.91
CA LYS A 130 19.86 8.77 8.26
C LYS A 130 19.48 9.38 9.59
N TYR A 131 18.40 8.90 10.20
CA TYR A 131 17.87 9.41 11.45
C TYR A 131 17.61 8.25 12.41
N ARG A 132 17.56 8.55 13.70
CA ARG A 132 17.15 7.58 14.71
C ARG A 132 15.63 7.59 14.83
N LEU A 133 14.96 6.73 14.09
CA LEU A 133 13.51 6.68 13.98
C LEU A 133 12.97 5.32 14.42
N ILE A 134 11.67 5.29 14.73
CA ILE A 134 10.87 4.09 14.78
C ILE A 134 9.86 4.15 13.64
N THR A 135 9.82 3.11 12.81
CA THR A 135 8.93 3.04 11.65
C THR A 135 7.93 1.90 11.78
N VAL A 136 6.65 2.23 11.60
CA VAL A 136 5.55 1.27 11.70
C VAL A 136 4.71 1.33 10.43
N GLY A 137 4.70 0.24 9.66
CA GLY A 137 3.91 0.12 8.44
C GLY A 137 2.55 -0.53 8.70
N GLU A 138 1.49 0.08 8.23
CA GLU A 138 0.19 -0.59 8.12
C GLU A 138 0.14 -1.37 6.81
N CYS A 139 -0.01 -2.70 6.90
CA CYS A 139 0.10 -3.58 5.73
C CYS A 139 -1.15 -4.44 5.54
N PRO A 140 -2.27 -3.85 5.07
CA PRO A 140 -3.42 -4.65 4.67
C PRO A 140 -3.05 -5.57 3.50
N GLY A 141 -3.67 -6.75 3.43
CA GLY A 141 -3.44 -7.73 2.37
C GLY A 141 -2.10 -8.46 2.41
N VAL A 142 -1.28 -8.24 3.44
CA VAL A 142 0.01 -8.89 3.66
C VAL A 142 -0.16 -10.04 4.66
N ASN A 143 0.34 -11.22 4.33
CA ASN A 143 0.36 -12.39 5.23
C ASN A 143 1.66 -12.44 6.06
N ALA A 144 1.75 -13.40 7.00
CA ALA A 144 2.90 -13.55 7.90
C ALA A 144 4.24 -13.70 7.18
N GLU A 145 4.28 -14.47 6.11
CA GLU A 145 5.53 -14.70 5.37
C GLU A 145 5.97 -13.45 4.60
N GLN A 146 5.02 -12.71 4.02
CA GLN A 146 5.29 -11.43 3.37
C GLN A 146 5.75 -10.38 4.39
N ALA A 147 5.16 -10.37 5.59
CA ALA A 147 5.49 -9.45 6.68
C ALA A 147 6.99 -9.42 7.01
N LYS A 148 7.66 -10.58 6.97
CA LYS A 148 9.11 -10.71 7.21
C LYS A 148 9.98 -9.92 6.24
N LYS A 149 9.48 -9.61 5.06
CA LYS A 149 10.20 -8.81 4.06
C LYS A 149 10.13 -7.32 4.37
N TYR A 150 8.97 -6.85 4.88
CA TYR A 150 8.77 -5.45 5.26
C TYR A 150 9.54 -5.06 6.52
N ALA A 151 9.62 -5.97 7.49
CA ALA A 151 10.31 -5.77 8.76
C ALA A 151 11.38 -6.86 8.91
N ASN A 152 12.39 -6.78 8.08
CA ASN A 152 13.48 -7.75 8.06
C ASN A 152 14.57 -7.41 9.08
N ILE A 153 15.33 -8.45 9.47
CA ILE A 153 16.39 -8.33 10.50
C ILE A 153 17.51 -7.39 10.08
N ASP A 154 17.76 -7.23 8.79
CA ASP A 154 18.83 -6.36 8.29
C ASP A 154 18.47 -4.86 8.35
N GLY A 155 17.23 -4.52 8.72
CA GLY A 155 16.77 -3.14 8.87
C GLY A 155 16.72 -2.36 7.57
N SER A 156 16.69 -3.04 6.42
CA SER A 156 16.74 -2.38 5.11
C SER A 156 15.42 -1.76 4.67
N GLU A 157 14.32 -2.00 5.38
CA GLU A 157 13.00 -1.47 5.07
C GLU A 157 12.39 -0.79 6.31
N LEU A 158 11.44 -1.40 7.01
CA LEU A 158 10.79 -0.86 8.19
C LEU A 158 11.19 -1.62 9.45
N ASP A 159 11.03 -0.99 10.63
CA ASP A 159 11.31 -1.65 11.91
C ASP A 159 10.21 -2.62 12.30
N MET A 160 8.95 -2.29 12.00
CA MET A 160 7.81 -3.16 12.30
C MET A 160 6.64 -2.88 11.36
N ILE A 161 5.73 -3.83 11.29
CA ILE A 161 4.43 -3.66 10.65
C ILE A 161 3.31 -4.18 11.53
N PHE A 162 2.09 -3.74 11.27
CA PHE A 162 0.89 -4.45 11.68
C PHE A 162 0.06 -4.80 10.45
N GLN A 163 -0.55 -5.94 10.49
CA GLN A 163 -1.31 -6.53 9.40
C GLN A 163 -2.66 -7.05 9.92
N PHE A 164 -3.56 -7.36 9.01
CA PHE A 164 -4.96 -7.60 9.33
C PHE A 164 -5.43 -9.02 9.02
N GLU A 165 -4.54 -9.94 8.66
CA GLU A 165 -4.92 -11.30 8.27
C GLU A 165 -5.79 -11.98 9.35
N HIS A 166 -5.41 -11.81 10.62
CA HIS A 166 -6.12 -12.38 11.77
C HIS A 166 -7.51 -11.79 12.03
N VAL A 167 -7.84 -10.61 11.49
CA VAL A 167 -9.16 -9.97 11.62
C VAL A 167 -9.94 -9.95 10.30
N SER A 168 -9.27 -10.14 9.15
CA SER A 168 -9.91 -10.07 7.83
C SER A 168 -10.50 -11.41 7.36
N GLY A 169 -10.12 -12.52 8.00
CA GLY A 169 -10.64 -13.88 7.72
C GLY A 169 -10.43 -14.41 6.30
N SER A 170 -9.88 -13.61 5.41
CA SER A 170 -9.33 -14.02 4.11
C SER A 170 -8.49 -12.89 3.55
N ALA A 171 -7.30 -13.21 3.09
CA ALA A 171 -6.29 -12.29 2.59
C ALA A 171 -6.72 -11.42 1.37
N LEU A 172 -7.95 -11.51 0.93
CA LEU A 172 -8.41 -10.94 -0.33
C LEU A 172 -9.22 -9.64 -0.22
N LYS A 173 -9.48 -9.15 1.01
CA LYS A 173 -10.24 -7.91 1.21
C LYS A 173 -9.58 -7.02 2.24
N PRO A 174 -8.67 -6.12 1.85
CA PRO A 174 -7.94 -5.26 2.80
C PRO A 174 -8.84 -4.38 3.67
N CYS A 175 -10.08 -4.15 3.27
CA CYS A 175 -10.99 -3.20 3.93
C CYS A 175 -12.27 -3.83 4.49
N HIS A 176 -12.41 -5.14 4.48
CA HIS A 176 -13.60 -5.81 5.00
C HIS A 176 -13.25 -6.70 6.20
N HIS A 177 -14.00 -6.55 7.28
CA HIS A 177 -13.92 -7.39 8.47
C HIS A 177 -14.45 -8.80 8.17
N GLY A 178 -13.56 -9.79 8.13
CA GLY A 178 -13.89 -11.21 8.09
C GLY A 178 -14.23 -11.75 9.48
N LYS A 179 -14.50 -13.06 9.57
CA LYS A 179 -14.58 -13.73 10.87
C LYS A 179 -13.18 -13.82 11.46
N TRP A 180 -13.08 -13.57 12.76
CA TRP A 180 -11.83 -13.74 13.50
C TRP A 180 -11.31 -15.17 13.36
N ASP A 181 -10.05 -15.31 13.00
CA ASP A 181 -9.36 -16.60 12.91
C ASP A 181 -8.33 -16.71 14.02
N GLY A 182 -8.67 -17.56 15.01
CA GLY A 182 -7.83 -17.79 16.18
C GLY A 182 -6.51 -18.50 15.85
N GLU A 183 -6.49 -19.38 14.84
CA GLU A 183 -5.26 -20.08 14.43
C GLU A 183 -4.25 -19.14 13.79
N ALA A 184 -4.70 -18.24 12.93
CA ALA A 184 -3.86 -17.19 12.36
C ALA A 184 -3.26 -16.31 13.47
N THR A 185 -4.05 -15.92 14.46
CA THR A 185 -3.58 -15.11 15.61
C THR A 185 -2.50 -15.84 16.42
N VAL A 186 -2.64 -17.13 16.64
CA VAL A 186 -1.63 -17.96 17.36
C VAL A 186 -0.35 -18.06 16.53
N SER A 187 -0.42 -18.29 15.22
CA SER A 187 0.74 -18.30 14.33
C SER A 187 1.54 -16.99 14.42
N TYR A 188 0.87 -15.86 14.46
CA TYR A 188 1.52 -14.54 14.61
C TYR A 188 2.24 -14.38 15.94
N THR A 189 1.62 -14.79 17.02
CA THR A 189 2.21 -14.71 18.35
C THR A 189 3.45 -15.60 18.46
N HIS A 190 3.43 -16.77 17.84
CA HIS A 190 4.59 -17.69 17.81
C HIS A 190 5.75 -17.18 16.94
N LEU A 191 5.49 -16.55 15.80
CA LEU A 191 6.53 -15.94 14.97
C LEU A 191 7.29 -14.85 15.72
N ARG A 192 6.58 -13.95 16.41
CA ARG A 192 7.21 -12.94 17.26
C ARG A 192 8.02 -13.55 18.42
N ALA A 193 7.54 -14.60 19.05
CA ALA A 193 8.27 -15.27 20.14
C ALA A 193 9.58 -15.93 19.68
N HIS A 194 9.65 -16.39 18.44
CA HIS A 194 10.90 -16.92 17.85
C HIS A 194 11.90 -15.82 17.52
N GLU A 195 11.47 -14.68 17.02
CA GLU A 195 12.34 -13.56 16.69
C GLU A 195 12.97 -12.92 17.95
N THR A 196 12.21 -12.80 19.04
CA THR A 196 12.73 -12.29 20.31
C THR A 196 13.69 -13.24 21.03
N ARG A 197 13.63 -14.56 20.79
CA ARG A 197 14.56 -15.53 21.35
C ARG A 197 15.89 -15.61 20.60
N SER A 198 15.95 -15.16 19.35
CA SER A 198 17.18 -15.15 18.56
C SER A 198 18.10 -13.96 18.87
N ASN A 199 17.62 -12.97 19.61
CA ASN A 199 18.32 -11.73 19.94
C ASN A 199 18.67 -11.61 21.45
N LEU A 200 18.60 -12.71 22.22
CA LEU A 200 19.11 -12.87 23.58
C LEU A 200 20.21 -13.93 23.60
#